data_f25bd041ccea6349222e78da6232727f
#
_entry.id   f25bd041ccea6349222e78da6232727f
#
_cell.length_a   1.000
_cell.length_b   1.000
_cell.length_c   1.000
_cell.angle_alpha   90.00
_cell.angle_beta   90.00
_cell.angle_gamma   90.00
#
_symmetry.space_group_name_H-M   'P 1'
#
loop_
_entity.id
_entity.type
_entity.pdbx_description
1 polymer ?
#
loop_
_entity_poly.entity_id
_entity_poly.type
_entity_poly.pdbx_seq_one_letter_code
_entity_poly.pdbx_strand_id
1 'polypeptide(L)'
;MKRKFAATEGKDRFDTSEEHSPASTQGESTRPPSVSPPSFVVHTPIAIPPPPGTSSTGTGTGPPPPSPTSHLPAVPRPPSIPPPPPQILPPQAFPLIGLPIQPIPRVAVSLMSESPAPSPATAPSVPRPPQTQLPPFRRILVINPNRSVEMTNTIRGMVRPPPGTMVQYYTSADGPPSIDGARTSVQSTMAALHPLIAGNALSGHDGFLIACYSAHPLVECLREMTSKPVMGIFQASIFWALSLGGRFGIVTTNQRWDYILTKSVHDLIGSNPAFARVVGTGYTAAEVHGDSSRNQVHRAMAEAAQKLVKEDRCDIIILGCAGMTGLEQTIREAVGNRITIIDGVVAGVHMLAGIIHAGQQTSQAGVYGL
;
A
#
# COMPACT_ATOMS: atom_id res chain seq x y z
N MET A 1 -47.60 -41.36 5.78
CA MET A 1 -48.27 -41.30 7.10
C MET A 1 -48.26 -39.84 7.56
N LYS A 2 -49.47 -39.27 7.63
CA LYS A 2 -49.75 -37.87 8.03
C LYS A 2 -49.63 -37.74 9.54
N ARG A 3 -49.15 -36.62 10.08
CA ARG A 3 -49.71 -35.96 11.25
C ARG A 3 -49.39 -34.47 11.25
N LYS A 4 -50.46 -33.68 11.18
CA LYS A 4 -50.64 -32.27 11.51
C LYS A 4 -50.78 -32.10 13.02
N PHE A 5 -50.38 -30.93 13.55
CA PHE A 5 -51.05 -30.20 14.66
C PHE A 5 -50.41 -28.79 14.59
N ALA A 6 -51.06 -27.75 14.30
CA ALA A 6 -52.19 -26.96 14.82
C ALA A 6 -51.74 -25.97 15.93
N ALA A 7 -52.03 -24.75 15.63
CA ALA A 7 -51.86 -23.46 16.28
C ALA A 7 -52.48 -23.32 17.68
N THR A 8 -52.01 -22.35 18.46
CA THR A 8 -52.88 -21.54 19.33
C THR A 8 -52.31 -20.11 19.48
N GLU A 9 -53.21 -19.19 19.27
CA GLU A 9 -53.14 -17.74 19.53
C GLU A 9 -53.20 -17.46 21.04
N GLY A 10 -52.67 -16.30 21.45
CA GLY A 10 -52.90 -15.71 22.75
C GLY A 10 -52.63 -14.20 22.67
N LYS A 11 -53.71 -13.44 22.42
CA LYS A 11 -53.81 -12.00 22.68
C LYS A 11 -53.92 -11.78 24.17
N ASP A 12 -53.29 -10.77 24.72
CA ASP A 12 -53.89 -9.90 25.71
C ASP A 12 -53.30 -8.49 25.66
N ARG A 13 -54.23 -7.54 25.53
CA ARG A 13 -54.13 -6.11 25.74
C ARG A 13 -54.14 -5.83 27.24
N PHE A 14 -53.42 -4.85 27.73
CA PHE A 14 -53.94 -3.88 28.71
C PHE A 14 -53.31 -2.53 28.55
N ASP A 15 -54.15 -1.58 28.63
CA ASP A 15 -54.18 -0.12 28.47
C ASP A 15 -54.00 0.56 29.85
N THR A 16 -53.85 1.91 29.77
CA THR A 16 -54.05 2.99 30.73
C THR A 16 -52.80 3.63 31.30
N SER A 17 -52.46 4.81 30.77
CA SER A 17 -52.70 6.17 31.30
C SER A 17 -52.13 6.48 32.68
N GLU A 18 -51.28 7.53 32.78
CA GLU A 18 -51.57 8.79 33.44
C GLU A 18 -50.39 9.76 33.44
N GLU A 19 -50.77 11.01 33.23
CA GLU A 19 -50.03 12.28 33.26
C GLU A 19 -49.27 12.49 34.56
N HIS A 20 -48.14 13.20 34.45
CA HIS A 20 -47.84 14.33 35.32
C HIS A 20 -46.63 15.13 34.77
N SER A 21 -46.91 16.37 34.38
CA SER A 21 -45.92 17.43 34.28
C SER A 21 -45.93 18.21 35.61
N PRO A 22 -44.81 18.76 36.08
CA PRO A 22 -44.68 20.20 36.02
C PRO A 22 -43.24 20.79 35.87
N ALA A 23 -43.31 22.05 35.44
CA ALA A 23 -42.49 23.20 35.78
C ALA A 23 -41.09 23.36 35.13
N SER A 24 -41.11 24.28 34.22
CA SER A 24 -40.15 25.30 33.79
C SER A 24 -39.05 25.69 34.77
N THR A 25 -37.77 25.64 34.30
CA THR A 25 -36.76 26.61 34.67
C THR A 25 -36.01 27.06 33.40
N GLN A 26 -36.05 28.35 33.17
CA GLN A 26 -35.33 29.05 32.11
C GLN A 26 -33.83 28.97 32.39
N GLY A 27 -33.07 28.44 31.42
CA GLY A 27 -31.62 28.51 31.37
C GLY A 27 -31.22 29.23 30.09
N GLU A 28 -30.62 30.40 30.25
CA GLU A 28 -30.09 31.25 29.18
C GLU A 28 -29.17 30.48 28.25
N SER A 29 -29.55 30.46 26.97
CA SER A 29 -28.72 29.94 25.86
C SER A 29 -27.76 31.05 25.44
N THR A 30 -26.50 30.97 25.86
CA THR A 30 -25.41 31.75 25.25
C THR A 30 -24.97 31.09 23.95
N ARG A 31 -25.39 31.66 22.84
CA ARG A 31 -24.89 31.34 21.49
C ARG A 31 -23.40 31.70 21.41
N PRO A 32 -22.51 30.80 20.89
CA PRO A 32 -21.16 31.21 20.56
C PRO A 32 -21.18 32.17 19.35
N PRO A 33 -20.21 33.10 19.26
CA PRO A 33 -20.15 34.06 18.17
C PRO A 33 -19.91 33.38 16.84
N SER A 34 -20.68 33.78 15.82
CA SER A 34 -20.53 33.38 14.44
C SER A 34 -19.20 33.91 13.88
N VAL A 35 -18.28 33.03 13.59
CA VAL A 35 -17.07 33.34 12.83
C VAL A 35 -17.43 33.38 11.35
N SER A 36 -17.37 34.56 10.75
CA SER A 36 -17.55 34.76 9.31
C SER A 36 -16.38 34.09 8.57
N PRO A 37 -16.64 33.40 7.43
CA PRO A 37 -15.56 32.81 6.64
C PRO A 37 -14.68 33.90 6.02
N PRO A 38 -13.37 33.67 5.85
CA PRO A 38 -12.47 34.64 5.24
C PRO A 38 -12.86 34.86 3.77
N SER A 39 -13.00 36.12 3.39
CA SER A 39 -13.27 36.55 2.02
C SER A 39 -12.06 36.21 1.16
N PHE A 40 -12.24 35.31 0.21
CA PHE A 40 -11.24 35.05 -0.85
C PHE A 40 -11.25 36.22 -1.82
N VAL A 41 -10.14 36.97 -1.87
CA VAL A 41 -9.87 37.92 -2.94
C VAL A 41 -9.55 37.13 -4.19
N VAL A 42 -10.47 37.11 -5.14
CA VAL A 42 -10.25 36.55 -6.46
C VAL A 42 -9.38 37.55 -7.23
N HIS A 43 -8.10 37.26 -7.37
CA HIS A 43 -7.25 37.97 -8.31
C HIS A 43 -7.65 37.59 -9.74
N THR A 44 -8.17 38.57 -10.48
CA THR A 44 -8.39 38.48 -11.93
C THR A 44 -7.06 38.20 -12.63
N PRO A 45 -7.02 37.34 -13.64
CA PRO A 45 -5.79 37.07 -14.39
C PRO A 45 -5.34 38.35 -15.11
N ILE A 46 -4.07 38.70 -14.94
CA ILE A 46 -3.41 39.77 -15.71
C ILE A 46 -3.35 39.31 -17.15
N ALA A 47 -4.01 40.05 -18.04
CA ALA A 47 -3.95 39.83 -19.48
C ALA A 47 -2.53 40.11 -19.98
N ILE A 48 -1.91 39.14 -20.63
CA ILE A 48 -0.62 39.29 -21.30
C ILE A 48 -0.89 40.08 -22.58
N PRO A 49 -0.20 41.25 -22.83
CA PRO A 49 -0.37 41.99 -24.06
C PRO A 49 0.24 41.21 -25.25
N PRO A 50 -0.34 41.33 -26.46
CA PRO A 50 0.22 40.71 -27.65
C PRO A 50 1.53 41.41 -28.06
N PRO A 51 2.45 40.69 -28.75
CA PRO A 51 3.70 41.24 -29.20
C PRO A 51 3.47 42.36 -30.27
N PRO A 52 4.37 43.37 -30.34
CA PRO A 52 4.18 44.50 -31.25
C PRO A 52 4.28 44.07 -32.71
N GLY A 53 3.25 44.40 -33.47
CA GLY A 53 3.18 44.21 -34.90
C GLY A 53 4.15 45.14 -35.64
N THR A 54 4.97 44.58 -36.49
CA THR A 54 5.76 45.35 -37.45
C THR A 54 4.87 45.86 -38.58
N SER A 55 4.67 47.16 -38.60
CA SER A 55 4.08 47.88 -39.72
C SER A 55 5.08 47.99 -40.88
N SER A 56 4.81 47.47 -42.03
CA SER A 56 5.47 47.88 -43.26
C SER A 56 4.41 48.31 -44.29
N THR A 57 4.44 49.61 -44.55
CA THR A 57 3.81 50.27 -45.74
C THR A 57 4.66 50.01 -46.97
N GLY A 58 4.04 49.72 -48.09
CA GLY A 58 4.72 49.89 -49.38
C GLY A 58 4.15 49.10 -50.55
N THR A 59 3.28 49.71 -51.26
CA THR A 59 3.13 49.83 -52.75
C THR A 59 3.71 48.74 -53.67
N GLY A 60 2.79 48.10 -54.38
CA GLY A 60 2.71 47.90 -55.82
C GLY A 60 3.76 47.07 -56.54
N THR A 61 3.24 46.18 -57.28
CA THR A 61 3.60 45.67 -58.61
C THR A 61 3.72 44.13 -58.64
N GLY A 62 3.16 43.58 -59.69
CA GLY A 62 2.79 42.19 -59.92
C GLY A 62 3.85 41.09 -59.82
N PRO A 63 3.37 39.83 -59.89
CA PRO A 63 4.20 38.67 -59.61
C PRO A 63 5.13 38.29 -60.78
N PRO A 64 6.37 37.84 -60.51
CA PRO A 64 7.19 37.17 -61.52
C PRO A 64 6.77 35.71 -61.69
N PRO A 65 7.05 35.12 -62.85
CA PRO A 65 6.68 33.74 -63.15
C PRO A 65 7.51 32.71 -62.37
N PRO A 66 6.99 31.51 -62.13
CA PRO A 66 7.69 30.48 -61.37
C PRO A 66 8.84 29.87 -62.18
N SER A 67 10.00 29.73 -61.53
CA SER A 67 11.13 28.95 -62.04
C SER A 67 10.85 27.44 -61.98
N PRO A 68 11.33 26.65 -62.92
CA PRO A 68 11.13 25.21 -62.93
C PRO A 68 12.01 24.53 -61.91
N THR A 69 11.41 23.99 -60.85
CA THR A 69 12.06 23.08 -59.91
C THR A 69 12.14 21.70 -60.53
N SER A 70 13.33 21.26 -60.87
CA SER A 70 13.66 19.89 -61.23
C SER A 70 13.47 18.95 -60.02
N HIS A 71 12.41 18.17 -60.01
CA HIS A 71 12.22 17.08 -59.08
C HIS A 71 13.09 15.90 -59.49
N LEU A 72 14.24 15.72 -58.85
CA LEU A 72 14.91 14.42 -58.81
C LEU A 72 14.22 13.52 -57.81
N PRO A 73 13.85 12.28 -58.13
CA PRO A 73 13.26 11.36 -57.20
C PRO A 73 14.27 10.99 -56.13
N ALA A 74 13.83 11.04 -54.87
CA ALA A 74 14.64 10.65 -53.71
C ALA A 74 14.96 9.14 -53.81
N VAL A 75 16.26 8.82 -53.77
CA VAL A 75 16.76 7.45 -53.66
C VAL A 75 16.38 6.89 -52.29
N PRO A 76 15.66 5.75 -52.19
CA PRO A 76 15.33 5.15 -50.93
C PRO A 76 16.62 4.72 -50.19
N ARG A 77 16.76 5.11 -48.94
CA ARG A 77 17.84 4.60 -48.08
C ARG A 77 17.70 3.09 -47.87
N PRO A 78 18.79 2.33 -47.96
CA PRO A 78 18.74 0.92 -47.63
C PRO A 78 18.30 0.73 -46.17
N PRO A 79 17.56 -0.34 -45.85
CA PRO A 79 17.17 -0.64 -44.47
C PRO A 79 18.42 -0.83 -43.60
N SER A 80 18.45 -0.18 -42.45
CA SER A 80 19.48 -0.35 -41.44
C SER A 80 19.47 -1.79 -40.93
N ILE A 81 20.61 -2.47 -41.04
CA ILE A 81 20.81 -3.81 -40.51
C ILE A 81 20.72 -3.70 -38.97
N PRO A 82 19.86 -4.47 -38.29
CA PRO A 82 19.83 -4.50 -36.83
C PRO A 82 21.17 -5.00 -36.28
N PRO A 83 21.63 -4.50 -35.14
CA PRO A 83 22.85 -5.02 -34.51
C PRO A 83 22.70 -6.50 -34.16
N PRO A 84 23.77 -7.30 -34.23
CA PRO A 84 23.72 -8.71 -33.87
C PRO A 84 23.33 -8.85 -32.38
N PRO A 85 22.58 -9.90 -32.02
CA PRO A 85 22.22 -10.15 -30.63
C PRO A 85 23.49 -10.34 -29.79
N PRO A 86 23.45 -9.94 -28.49
CA PRO A 86 24.57 -10.12 -27.59
C PRO A 86 24.93 -11.61 -27.49
N GLN A 87 26.20 -11.93 -27.71
CA GLN A 87 26.68 -13.30 -27.54
C GLN A 87 26.64 -13.67 -26.07
N ILE A 88 25.81 -14.64 -25.74
CA ILE A 88 25.79 -15.27 -24.41
C ILE A 88 27.03 -16.15 -24.32
N LEU A 89 28.03 -15.70 -23.57
CA LEU A 89 29.18 -16.56 -23.24
C LEU A 89 28.66 -17.72 -22.37
N PRO A 90 29.15 -18.97 -22.64
CA PRO A 90 28.77 -20.08 -21.80
C PRO A 90 29.26 -19.87 -20.37
N PRO A 91 28.52 -20.33 -19.35
CA PRO A 91 28.90 -20.19 -17.96
C PRO A 91 30.23 -20.87 -17.73
N GLN A 92 31.24 -20.12 -17.27
CA GLN A 92 32.52 -20.72 -16.84
C GLN A 92 32.24 -21.58 -15.62
N ALA A 93 32.55 -22.87 -15.73
CA ALA A 93 32.50 -23.80 -14.62
C ALA A 93 33.54 -23.36 -13.57
N PHE A 94 33.07 -22.89 -12.41
CA PHE A 94 33.92 -22.71 -11.25
C PHE A 94 34.33 -24.08 -10.73
N PRO A 95 35.63 -24.34 -10.47
CA PRO A 95 36.05 -25.58 -9.84
C PRO A 95 35.48 -25.66 -8.43
N LEU A 96 34.72 -26.71 -8.15
CA LEU A 96 34.30 -27.05 -6.79
C LEU A 96 35.54 -27.34 -5.96
N ILE A 97 35.97 -26.38 -5.16
CA ILE A 97 36.98 -26.62 -4.13
C ILE A 97 36.28 -27.43 -3.05
N GLY A 98 36.57 -28.77 -3.10
CA GLY A 98 36.11 -29.68 -2.05
C GLY A 98 36.81 -29.36 -0.74
N LEU A 99 36.08 -28.73 0.15
CA LEU A 99 36.48 -28.62 1.56
C LEU A 99 36.24 -29.99 2.21
N PRO A 100 37.21 -30.57 2.93
CA PRO A 100 37.01 -31.81 3.66
C PRO A 100 35.97 -31.62 4.77
N ILE A 101 34.92 -32.42 4.71
CA ILE A 101 33.92 -32.48 5.79
C ILE A 101 34.58 -33.16 6.98
N GLN A 102 34.89 -32.44 8.03
CA GLN A 102 35.35 -32.98 9.30
C GLN A 102 34.18 -33.69 10.00
N PRO A 103 34.34 -34.93 10.47
CA PRO A 103 33.29 -35.62 11.20
C PRO A 103 33.05 -34.94 12.58
N ILE A 104 31.80 -34.73 12.90
CA ILE A 104 31.36 -34.22 14.20
C ILE A 104 31.76 -35.22 15.27
N PRO A 105 32.47 -34.83 16.35
CA PRO A 105 32.81 -35.73 17.42
C PRO A 105 31.55 -36.21 18.18
N ARG A 106 31.39 -37.55 18.23
CA ARG A 106 30.37 -38.17 19.08
C ARG A 106 30.74 -37.92 20.55
N VAL A 107 29.91 -37.15 21.25
CA VAL A 107 30.01 -37.06 22.71
C VAL A 107 29.58 -38.41 23.31
N ALA A 108 30.50 -39.13 23.89
CA ALA A 108 30.21 -40.33 24.65
C ALA A 108 29.48 -39.95 25.93
N VAL A 109 28.26 -40.42 26.09
CA VAL A 109 27.52 -40.37 27.35
C VAL A 109 28.09 -41.44 28.25
N SER A 110 28.93 -41.04 29.23
CA SER A 110 29.45 -41.93 30.27
C SER A 110 28.35 -42.09 31.32
N LEU A 111 27.86 -43.30 31.47
CA LEU A 111 26.98 -43.69 32.58
C LEU A 111 27.79 -43.68 33.86
N MET A 112 27.60 -42.70 34.68
CA MET A 112 28.15 -42.64 36.05
C MET A 112 27.25 -43.40 37.03
N SER A 113 27.86 -44.32 37.75
CA SER A 113 27.28 -45.14 38.81
C SER A 113 26.73 -44.27 39.98
N GLU A 114 25.59 -44.68 40.50
CA GLU A 114 24.95 -44.12 41.70
C GLU A 114 25.82 -44.25 42.93
N SER A 115 26.05 -43.15 43.62
CA SER A 115 26.55 -43.11 44.99
C SER A 115 25.43 -42.65 45.95
N PRO A 116 25.43 -43.11 47.21
CA PRO A 116 24.29 -42.96 48.12
C PRO A 116 24.08 -41.52 48.57
N ALA A 117 22.82 -41.16 48.80
CA ALA A 117 22.34 -39.82 49.16
C ALA A 117 22.92 -39.31 50.52
N PRO A 118 23.36 -38.06 50.59
CA PRO A 118 23.61 -37.37 51.88
C PRO A 118 22.30 -36.70 52.40
N SER A 119 22.18 -36.64 53.72
CA SER A 119 21.09 -36.05 54.50
C SER A 119 20.73 -34.59 54.12
N PRO A 120 19.49 -34.13 54.44
CA PRO A 120 18.99 -32.84 53.94
C PRO A 120 19.68 -31.67 54.63
N ALA A 121 20.66 -31.09 53.94
CA ALA A 121 21.16 -29.77 54.25
C ALA A 121 20.25 -28.72 53.61
N THR A 122 19.96 -27.66 54.35
CA THR A 122 19.16 -26.50 53.98
C THR A 122 19.45 -26.06 52.52
N ALA A 123 18.45 -26.18 51.64
CA ALA A 123 18.59 -25.87 50.24
C ALA A 123 19.02 -24.39 50.10
N PRO A 124 20.10 -24.09 49.35
CA PRO A 124 20.41 -22.72 49.02
C PRO A 124 19.25 -22.18 48.11
N SER A 125 18.76 -20.98 48.44
CA SER A 125 17.78 -20.29 47.65
C SER A 125 18.26 -20.20 46.19
N VAL A 126 17.60 -20.92 45.29
CA VAL A 126 17.86 -20.83 43.84
C VAL A 126 17.68 -19.39 43.44
N PRO A 127 18.69 -18.70 42.89
CA PRO A 127 18.52 -17.35 42.40
C PRO A 127 17.38 -17.39 41.39
N ARG A 128 16.34 -16.58 41.60
CA ARG A 128 15.24 -16.41 40.62
C ARG A 128 15.89 -16.02 39.28
N PRO A 129 15.63 -16.75 38.18
CA PRO A 129 16.20 -16.39 36.91
C PRO A 129 15.89 -14.91 36.64
N PRO A 130 16.83 -14.16 36.07
CA PRO A 130 16.60 -12.76 35.79
C PRO A 130 15.29 -12.66 35.01
N GLN A 131 14.35 -11.84 35.49
CA GLN A 131 13.12 -11.56 34.78
C GLN A 131 13.54 -10.97 33.44
N THR A 132 13.45 -11.76 32.38
CA THR A 132 13.68 -11.30 31.00
C THR A 132 12.63 -10.23 30.75
N GLN A 133 13.02 -8.96 30.90
CA GLN A 133 12.17 -7.86 30.49
C GLN A 133 11.91 -8.11 28.99
N LEU A 134 10.66 -8.36 28.65
CA LEU A 134 10.27 -8.46 27.25
C LEU A 134 10.76 -7.18 26.55
N PRO A 135 11.41 -7.31 25.39
CA PRO A 135 11.86 -6.13 24.68
C PRO A 135 10.67 -5.19 24.46
N PRO A 136 10.87 -3.88 24.56
CA PRO A 136 9.78 -2.93 24.39
C PRO A 136 9.11 -3.15 23.03
N PHE A 137 7.77 -3.09 23.01
CA PHE A 137 7.02 -3.21 21.77
C PHE A 137 7.48 -2.17 20.74
N ARG A 138 7.74 -2.62 19.52
CA ARG A 138 8.02 -1.74 18.39
C ARG A 138 6.72 -1.20 17.83
N ARG A 139 6.67 0.09 17.55
CA ARG A 139 5.46 0.81 17.13
C ARG A 139 5.54 1.15 15.65
N ILE A 140 4.59 0.64 14.88
CA ILE A 140 4.42 0.98 13.47
C ILE A 140 3.19 1.88 13.33
N LEU A 141 3.34 3.01 12.64
CA LEU A 141 2.22 3.84 12.25
C LEU A 141 1.81 3.50 10.81
N VAL A 142 0.60 2.99 10.65
CA VAL A 142 -0.04 2.82 9.33
C VAL A 142 -0.79 4.11 9.01
N ILE A 143 -0.40 4.76 7.92
CA ILE A 143 -0.89 6.06 7.50
C ILE A 143 -1.80 5.87 6.29
N ASN A 144 -3.10 6.09 6.46
CA ASN A 144 -4.02 6.28 5.36
C ASN A 144 -3.98 7.75 4.92
N PRO A 145 -3.41 8.07 3.75
CA PRO A 145 -3.22 9.44 3.33
C PRO A 145 -4.48 10.09 2.73
N ASN A 146 -5.58 9.34 2.60
CA ASN A 146 -6.90 9.88 2.28
C ASN A 146 -7.75 10.06 3.55
N ARG A 147 -8.91 10.71 3.43
CA ARG A 147 -9.78 11.01 4.58
C ARG A 147 -10.80 9.91 4.94
N SER A 148 -10.75 8.73 4.32
CA SER A 148 -11.68 7.65 4.62
C SER A 148 -11.35 6.98 5.95
N VAL A 149 -12.11 7.30 6.98
CA VAL A 149 -12.04 6.64 8.30
C VAL A 149 -12.47 5.19 8.19
N GLU A 150 -13.44 4.90 7.33
CA GLU A 150 -13.94 3.56 7.06
C GLU A 150 -12.83 2.64 6.52
N MET A 151 -12.08 3.09 5.52
CA MET A 151 -10.90 2.37 5.00
C MET A 151 -9.89 2.08 6.12
N THR A 152 -9.59 3.08 6.95
CA THR A 152 -8.66 2.89 8.08
C THR A 152 -9.19 1.86 9.08
N ASN A 153 -10.48 1.83 9.36
CA ASN A 153 -11.10 0.87 10.26
C ASN A 153 -11.09 -0.55 9.68
N THR A 154 -11.34 -0.71 8.38
CA THR A 154 -11.20 -1.98 7.66
C THR A 154 -9.78 -2.52 7.79
N ILE A 155 -8.77 -1.71 7.48
CA ILE A 155 -7.36 -2.08 7.64
C ILE A 155 -7.07 -2.52 9.09
N ARG A 156 -7.51 -1.73 10.08
CA ARG A 156 -7.32 -2.05 11.51
C ARG A 156 -7.93 -3.40 11.90
N GLY A 157 -9.09 -3.72 11.36
CA GLY A 157 -9.79 -4.99 11.65
C GLY A 157 -9.07 -6.22 11.09
N MET A 158 -8.33 -6.06 9.99
CA MET A 158 -7.73 -7.17 9.24
C MET A 158 -6.26 -7.44 9.57
N VAL A 159 -5.51 -6.41 9.92
CA VAL A 159 -4.06 -6.55 10.22
C VAL A 159 -3.84 -7.27 11.56
N ARG A 160 -3.01 -8.29 11.51
CA ARG A 160 -2.51 -9.02 12.70
C ARG A 160 -1.00 -8.81 12.78
N PRO A 161 -0.52 -7.92 13.66
CA PRO A 161 0.90 -7.65 13.77
C PRO A 161 1.66 -8.86 14.34
N PRO A 162 2.94 -9.04 13.95
CA PRO A 162 3.78 -10.08 14.53
C PRO A 162 4.08 -9.79 16.01
N PRO A 163 4.50 -10.81 16.78
CA PRO A 163 4.86 -10.66 18.18
C PRO A 163 5.88 -9.53 18.41
N GLY A 164 5.74 -8.78 19.48
CA GLY A 164 6.60 -7.65 19.82
C GLY A 164 6.35 -6.39 19.00
N THR A 165 5.32 -6.37 18.15
CA THR A 165 4.95 -5.22 17.32
C THR A 165 3.56 -4.70 17.70
N MET A 166 3.43 -3.39 17.82
CA MET A 166 2.17 -2.67 18.00
C MET A 166 1.91 -1.82 16.76
N VAL A 167 0.69 -1.86 16.23
CA VAL A 167 0.30 -1.07 15.07
C VAL A 167 -0.68 0.01 15.49
N GLN A 168 -0.37 1.24 15.16
CA GLN A 168 -1.25 2.39 15.29
C GLN A 168 -1.68 2.87 13.90
N TYR A 169 -2.80 3.57 13.82
CA TYR A 169 -3.42 3.97 12.56
C TYR A 169 -3.72 5.46 12.55
N TYR A 170 -3.39 6.09 11.45
CA TYR A 170 -3.66 7.49 11.18
C TYR A 170 -4.52 7.62 9.92
N THR A 171 -5.52 8.51 9.96
CA THR A 171 -6.32 8.92 8.80
C THR A 171 -6.07 10.39 8.55
N SER A 172 -5.73 10.77 7.33
CA SER A 172 -5.51 12.16 6.95
C SER A 172 -6.85 12.88 6.79
N ALA A 173 -7.31 13.57 7.83
CA ALA A 173 -8.62 14.23 7.85
C ALA A 173 -8.79 15.26 6.71
N ASP A 174 -7.74 16.00 6.38
CA ASP A 174 -7.71 17.01 5.33
C ASP A 174 -7.34 16.42 3.95
N GLY A 175 -7.13 15.10 3.88
CA GLY A 175 -6.82 14.41 2.64
C GLY A 175 -7.99 14.39 1.65
N PRO A 176 -7.72 14.07 0.37
CA PRO A 176 -8.78 13.85 -0.60
C PRO A 176 -9.62 12.63 -0.21
N PRO A 177 -10.89 12.53 -0.65
CA PRO A 177 -11.73 11.35 -0.38
C PRO A 177 -11.16 10.07 -1.01
N SER A 178 -10.49 10.22 -2.15
CA SER A 178 -9.83 9.15 -2.91
C SER A 178 -8.55 9.68 -3.55
N ILE A 179 -7.57 8.77 -3.77
CA ILE A 179 -6.32 9.08 -4.45
C ILE A 179 -6.37 8.39 -5.81
N ASP A 180 -6.58 9.18 -6.88
CA ASP A 180 -6.86 8.67 -8.21
C ASP A 180 -5.77 9.02 -9.24
N GLY A 181 -4.64 9.56 -8.80
CA GLY A 181 -3.51 9.92 -9.65
C GLY A 181 -2.58 10.95 -9.02
N ALA A 182 -1.66 11.51 -9.81
CA ALA A 182 -0.59 12.36 -9.34
C ALA A 182 -1.07 13.59 -8.53
N ARG A 183 -2.10 14.31 -9.03
CA ARG A 183 -2.64 15.49 -8.34
C ARG A 183 -3.14 15.16 -6.93
N THR A 184 -3.97 14.12 -6.79
CA THR A 184 -4.51 13.71 -5.49
C THR A 184 -3.45 13.06 -4.61
N SER A 185 -2.39 12.44 -5.17
CA SER A 185 -1.24 11.94 -4.40
C SER A 185 -0.44 13.09 -3.77
N VAL A 186 -0.18 14.16 -4.52
CA VAL A 186 0.49 15.36 -3.96
C VAL A 186 -0.38 16.03 -2.91
N GLN A 187 -1.69 16.22 -3.20
CA GLN A 187 -2.64 16.80 -2.25
C GLN A 187 -2.69 16.00 -0.94
N SER A 188 -2.76 14.67 -1.02
CA SER A 188 -2.80 13.80 0.15
C SER A 188 -1.47 13.79 0.93
N THR A 189 -0.34 13.91 0.23
CA THR A 189 0.97 14.04 0.87
C THR A 189 1.02 15.29 1.75
N MET A 190 0.66 16.45 1.20
CA MET A 190 0.66 17.71 1.96
C MET A 190 -0.33 17.68 3.14
N ALA A 191 -1.52 17.13 2.92
CA ALA A 191 -2.55 17.00 3.95
C ALA A 191 -2.11 16.07 5.11
N ALA A 192 -1.35 15.02 4.84
CA ALA A 192 -0.86 14.10 5.86
C ALA A 192 0.40 14.63 6.57
N LEU A 193 1.32 15.26 5.83
CA LEU A 193 2.64 15.60 6.32
C LEU A 193 2.60 16.59 7.48
N HIS A 194 1.86 17.69 7.33
CA HIS A 194 1.81 18.73 8.36
C HIS A 194 1.27 18.22 9.72
N PRO A 195 0.13 17.50 9.80
CA PRO A 195 -0.34 16.96 11.07
C PRO A 195 0.60 15.90 11.68
N LEU A 196 1.27 15.09 10.87
CA LEU A 196 2.24 14.10 11.37
C LEU A 196 3.45 14.76 12.04
N ILE A 197 3.92 15.88 11.51
CA ILE A 197 5.00 16.67 12.10
C ILE A 197 4.51 17.35 13.37
N ALA A 198 3.41 18.10 13.31
CA ALA A 198 2.87 18.84 14.43
C ALA A 198 2.46 17.95 15.61
N GLY A 199 1.94 16.75 15.30
CA GLY A 199 1.58 15.72 16.30
C GLY A 199 2.75 14.90 16.82
N ASN A 200 3.98 15.24 16.46
CA ASN A 200 5.20 14.52 16.86
C ASN A 200 5.17 13.02 16.57
N ALA A 201 4.47 12.62 15.48
CA ALA A 201 4.31 11.22 15.10
C ALA A 201 5.66 10.55 14.78
N LEU A 202 6.61 11.34 14.23
CA LEU A 202 7.92 10.84 13.84
C LEU A 202 8.75 10.34 15.01
N SER A 203 8.66 10.94 16.19
CA SER A 203 9.38 10.46 17.39
C SER A 203 8.64 9.36 18.13
N GLY A 204 7.31 9.30 18.01
CA GLY A 204 6.45 8.35 18.73
C GLY A 204 6.43 6.92 18.17
N HIS A 205 6.98 6.68 16.98
CA HIS A 205 6.93 5.40 16.27
C HIS A 205 8.30 4.95 15.81
N ASP A 206 8.46 3.65 15.57
CA ASP A 206 9.70 3.01 15.11
C ASP A 206 9.71 2.80 13.59
N GLY A 207 8.57 2.93 12.91
CA GLY A 207 8.45 2.83 11.46
C GLY A 207 7.09 3.27 10.94
N PHE A 208 7.02 3.53 9.62
CA PHE A 208 5.86 4.13 8.96
C PHE A 208 5.48 3.35 7.71
N LEU A 209 4.19 3.00 7.60
CA LEU A 209 3.61 2.34 6.43
C LEU A 209 2.58 3.23 5.77
N ILE A 210 2.80 3.62 4.52
CA ILE A 210 1.84 4.40 3.74
C ILE A 210 0.85 3.46 3.07
N ALA A 211 -0.42 3.51 3.53
CA ALA A 211 -1.50 2.65 3.07
C ALA A 211 -2.20 3.23 1.82
N CYS A 212 -1.41 3.53 0.79
CA CYS A 212 -1.88 3.85 -0.55
C CYS A 212 -1.13 2.97 -1.56
N TYR A 213 -1.89 2.30 -2.43
CA TYR A 213 -1.28 1.41 -3.41
C TYR A 213 -0.81 2.18 -4.65
N SER A 214 0.33 2.82 -4.50
CA SER A 214 1.02 3.61 -5.53
C SER A 214 2.45 3.89 -5.10
N ALA A 215 3.31 4.37 -6.00
CA ALA A 215 4.57 5.03 -5.65
C ALA A 215 4.23 6.39 -5.01
N HIS A 216 3.76 6.37 -3.76
CA HIS A 216 3.19 7.55 -3.10
C HIS A 216 4.29 8.50 -2.60
N PRO A 217 4.24 9.81 -2.94
CA PRO A 217 5.30 10.76 -2.59
C PRO A 217 5.58 10.89 -1.09
N LEU A 218 4.59 10.63 -0.24
CA LEU A 218 4.75 10.68 1.22
C LEU A 218 5.83 9.71 1.73
N VAL A 219 6.13 8.61 0.99
CA VAL A 219 7.20 7.68 1.35
C VAL A 219 8.54 8.39 1.35
N GLU A 220 8.86 9.07 0.25
CA GLU A 220 10.12 9.78 0.08
C GLU A 220 10.21 10.98 1.02
N CYS A 221 9.13 11.77 1.13
CA CYS A 221 9.09 12.89 2.07
C CYS A 221 9.40 12.48 3.52
N LEU A 222 8.84 11.36 3.98
CA LEU A 222 9.13 10.89 5.34
C LEU A 222 10.55 10.34 5.49
N ARG A 223 11.12 9.71 4.45
CA ARG A 223 12.51 9.23 4.46
C ARG A 223 13.52 10.35 4.60
N GLU A 224 13.24 11.52 4.03
CA GLU A 224 14.07 12.72 4.23
C GLU A 224 13.99 13.29 5.65
N MET A 225 12.93 12.97 6.40
CA MET A 225 12.64 13.56 7.71
C MET A 225 12.98 12.66 8.89
N THR A 226 13.23 11.37 8.66
CA THR A 226 13.52 10.41 9.73
C THR A 226 14.41 9.28 9.25
N SER A 227 15.32 8.84 10.12
CA SER A 227 16.09 7.60 9.91
C SER A 227 15.28 6.32 10.12
N LYS A 228 14.05 6.41 10.62
CA LYS A 228 13.20 5.25 10.85
C LYS A 228 12.73 4.66 9.51
N PRO A 229 12.54 3.33 9.41
CA PRO A 229 12.07 2.72 8.16
C PRO A 229 10.71 3.25 7.72
N VAL A 230 10.62 3.64 6.45
CA VAL A 230 9.38 4.10 5.80
C VAL A 230 9.15 3.25 4.55
N MET A 231 7.94 2.72 4.40
CA MET A 231 7.57 1.87 3.27
C MET A 231 6.15 2.17 2.78
N GLY A 232 5.91 2.04 1.48
CA GLY A 232 4.56 2.02 0.91
C GLY A 232 4.07 0.58 0.71
N ILE A 233 2.77 0.36 0.80
CA ILE A 233 2.17 -0.97 0.59
C ILE A 233 2.38 -1.50 -0.83
N PHE A 234 2.50 -0.63 -1.83
CA PHE A 234 2.88 -0.94 -3.19
C PHE A 234 4.27 -1.60 -3.25
N GLN A 235 5.27 -0.94 -2.68
CA GLN A 235 6.64 -1.44 -2.62
C GLN A 235 6.72 -2.76 -1.83
N ALA A 236 6.09 -2.81 -0.66
CA ALA A 236 6.09 -3.97 0.21
C ALA A 236 5.55 -5.23 -0.50
N SER A 237 4.40 -5.11 -1.15
CA SER A 237 3.76 -6.26 -1.81
C SER A 237 4.59 -6.81 -2.97
N ILE A 238 5.26 -5.95 -3.74
CA ILE A 238 6.11 -6.37 -4.85
C ILE A 238 7.35 -7.11 -4.34
N PHE A 239 8.04 -6.58 -3.33
CA PHE A 239 9.19 -7.25 -2.74
C PHE A 239 8.80 -8.56 -2.05
N TRP A 240 7.62 -8.61 -1.44
CA TRP A 240 7.08 -9.86 -0.88
C TRP A 240 6.84 -10.89 -1.97
N ALA A 241 6.20 -10.50 -3.09
CA ALA A 241 5.98 -11.38 -4.23
C ALA A 241 7.29 -11.93 -4.82
N LEU A 242 8.28 -11.06 -5.02
CA LEU A 242 9.61 -11.47 -5.51
C LEU A 242 10.31 -12.42 -4.55
N SER A 243 10.13 -12.25 -3.23
CA SER A 243 10.72 -13.13 -2.21
C SER A 243 10.09 -14.53 -2.17
N LEU A 244 8.81 -14.64 -2.57
CA LEU A 244 8.12 -15.94 -2.68
C LEU A 244 8.44 -16.68 -3.98
N GLY A 245 8.94 -15.97 -4.98
CA GLY A 245 9.16 -16.51 -6.32
C GLY A 245 7.86 -16.68 -7.10
N GLY A 246 7.98 -17.03 -8.38
CA GLY A 246 6.85 -17.15 -9.27
C GLY A 246 6.49 -15.86 -9.99
N ARG A 247 5.43 -15.92 -10.80
CA ARG A 247 4.95 -14.80 -11.62
C ARG A 247 3.79 -14.11 -10.94
N PHE A 248 3.84 -12.79 -10.79
CA PHE A 248 2.80 -12.03 -10.11
C PHE A 248 2.06 -11.07 -11.03
N GLY A 249 0.78 -10.87 -10.74
CA GLY A 249 -0.07 -9.84 -11.31
C GLY A 249 -0.76 -9.03 -10.23
N ILE A 250 -1.24 -7.84 -10.58
CA ILE A 250 -1.87 -6.91 -9.65
C ILE A 250 -3.33 -6.71 -10.08
N VAL A 251 -4.28 -6.97 -9.17
CA VAL A 251 -5.68 -6.59 -9.32
C VAL A 251 -5.88 -5.24 -8.65
N THR A 252 -6.36 -4.24 -9.39
CA THR A 252 -6.53 -2.88 -8.86
C THR A 252 -7.94 -2.33 -9.10
N THR A 253 -8.17 -1.09 -8.74
CA THR A 253 -9.46 -0.38 -8.83
C THR A 253 -9.81 -0.02 -10.27
N ASN A 254 -9.83 1.24 -10.66
CA ASN A 254 -10.18 1.64 -12.03
C ASN A 254 -9.02 1.41 -13.01
N GLN A 255 -9.36 1.34 -14.31
CA GLN A 255 -8.42 1.03 -15.40
C GLN A 255 -7.31 2.07 -15.59
N ARG A 256 -7.48 3.29 -15.10
CA ARG A 256 -6.42 4.31 -15.14
C ARG A 256 -5.17 3.84 -14.39
N TRP A 257 -5.36 3.03 -13.33
CA TRP A 257 -4.28 2.48 -12.55
C TRP A 257 -3.47 1.41 -13.29
N ASP A 258 -4.02 0.78 -14.34
CA ASP A 258 -3.30 -0.23 -15.12
C ASP A 258 -1.99 0.36 -15.67
N TYR A 259 -2.07 1.53 -16.30
CA TYR A 259 -0.90 2.23 -16.82
C TYR A 259 0.00 2.80 -15.73
N ILE A 260 -0.58 3.48 -14.73
CA ILE A 260 0.18 4.15 -13.67
C ILE A 260 0.98 3.13 -12.85
N LEU A 261 0.35 2.04 -12.44
CA LEU A 261 1.02 1.01 -11.63
C LEU A 261 2.00 0.19 -12.46
N THR A 262 1.69 -0.12 -13.73
CA THR A 262 2.65 -0.79 -14.62
C THR A 262 3.94 0.02 -14.74
N LYS A 263 3.81 1.34 -15.00
CA LYS A 263 4.96 2.23 -15.00
C LYS A 263 5.71 2.21 -13.68
N SER A 264 4.99 2.32 -12.56
CA SER A 264 5.60 2.33 -11.23
C SER A 264 6.32 1.03 -10.89
N VAL A 265 5.81 -0.13 -11.36
CA VAL A 265 6.49 -1.42 -11.22
C VAL A 265 7.79 -1.41 -12.00
N HIS A 266 7.77 -0.96 -13.25
CA HIS A 266 9.00 -0.85 -14.06
C HIS A 266 10.02 0.13 -13.49
N ASP A 267 9.56 1.24 -12.92
CA ASP A 267 10.44 2.20 -12.23
C ASP A 267 11.09 1.56 -10.99
N LEU A 268 10.38 0.66 -10.29
CA LEU A 268 10.84 0.03 -9.05
C LEU A 268 11.78 -1.17 -9.29
N ILE A 269 11.44 -2.05 -10.22
CA ILE A 269 12.14 -3.34 -10.41
C ILE A 269 12.66 -3.57 -11.85
N GLY A 270 12.56 -2.56 -12.71
CA GLY A 270 12.94 -2.69 -14.12
C GLY A 270 12.01 -3.62 -14.90
N SER A 271 12.49 -4.08 -16.06
CA SER A 271 11.78 -5.09 -16.86
C SER A 271 12.02 -6.47 -16.26
N ASN A 272 11.21 -6.84 -15.25
CA ASN A 272 11.33 -8.11 -14.54
C ASN A 272 10.32 -9.13 -15.09
N PRO A 273 10.73 -10.31 -15.54
CA PRO A 273 9.85 -11.35 -16.08
C PRO A 273 8.86 -11.91 -15.05
N ALA A 274 9.12 -11.74 -13.75
CA ALA A 274 8.19 -12.12 -12.70
C ALA A 274 6.93 -11.26 -12.67
N PHE A 275 6.98 -10.01 -13.19
CA PHE A 275 5.81 -9.16 -13.31
C PHE A 275 5.04 -9.48 -14.60
N ALA A 276 3.75 -9.74 -14.47
CA ALA A 276 2.86 -9.97 -15.62
C ALA A 276 2.24 -8.65 -16.10
N ARG A 277 1.23 -8.20 -15.41
CA ARG A 277 0.54 -6.93 -15.68
C ARG A 277 -0.34 -6.49 -14.50
N VAL A 278 -0.93 -5.32 -14.64
CA VAL A 278 -1.99 -4.80 -13.77
C VAL A 278 -3.33 -4.98 -14.48
N VAL A 279 -4.38 -5.34 -13.73
CA VAL A 279 -5.76 -5.45 -14.23
C VAL A 279 -6.70 -4.69 -13.30
N GLY A 280 -7.30 -3.61 -13.81
CA GLY A 280 -8.30 -2.83 -13.10
C GLY A 280 -9.67 -3.49 -13.12
N THR A 281 -10.40 -3.39 -12.00
CA THR A 281 -11.77 -3.89 -11.85
C THR A 281 -12.82 -2.97 -12.47
N GLY A 282 -12.45 -1.73 -12.79
CA GLY A 282 -13.36 -0.69 -13.28
C GLY A 282 -14.07 0.11 -12.19
N TYR A 283 -13.91 -0.26 -10.92
CA TYR A 283 -14.50 0.43 -9.76
C TYR A 283 -13.50 1.39 -9.11
N THR A 284 -14.01 2.46 -8.51
CA THR A 284 -13.19 3.37 -7.69
C THR A 284 -12.86 2.76 -6.33
N ALA A 285 -11.86 3.32 -5.63
CA ALA A 285 -11.53 2.89 -4.28
C ALA A 285 -12.71 3.06 -3.30
N ALA A 286 -13.56 4.07 -3.49
CA ALA A 286 -14.75 4.28 -2.67
C ALA A 286 -15.82 3.20 -2.92
N GLU A 287 -16.03 2.79 -4.18
CA GLU A 287 -17.00 1.73 -4.52
C GLU A 287 -16.56 0.36 -4.03
N VAL A 288 -15.25 0.10 -3.97
CA VAL A 288 -14.71 -1.15 -3.42
C VAL A 288 -15.05 -1.33 -1.95
N HIS A 289 -15.20 -0.23 -1.20
CA HIS A 289 -15.62 -0.27 0.21
C HIS A 289 -17.13 -0.20 0.42
N GLY A 290 -17.90 0.30 -0.58
CA GLY A 290 -19.32 0.53 -0.47
C GLY A 290 -20.15 -0.75 -0.45
N ASP A 291 -21.16 -0.81 0.41
CA ASP A 291 -22.06 -1.97 0.48
C ASP A 291 -22.96 -2.13 -0.75
N SER A 292 -23.32 -1.02 -1.40
CA SER A 292 -24.26 -1.00 -2.54
C SER A 292 -23.76 -1.71 -3.80
N SER A 293 -22.46 -1.80 -4.00
CA SER A 293 -21.81 -2.43 -5.16
C SER A 293 -21.04 -3.71 -4.82
N ARG A 294 -21.06 -4.17 -3.59
CA ARG A 294 -20.22 -5.27 -3.08
C ARG A 294 -20.18 -6.50 -3.99
N ASN A 295 -21.32 -7.05 -4.37
CA ASN A 295 -21.37 -8.25 -5.23
C ASN A 295 -20.78 -8.03 -6.63
N GLN A 296 -20.94 -6.83 -7.18
CA GLN A 296 -20.41 -6.48 -8.49
C GLN A 296 -18.89 -6.30 -8.41
N VAL A 297 -18.39 -5.63 -7.38
CA VAL A 297 -16.96 -5.47 -7.11
C VAL A 297 -16.29 -6.83 -6.92
N HIS A 298 -16.86 -7.71 -6.09
CA HIS A 298 -16.33 -9.06 -5.87
C HIS A 298 -16.24 -9.85 -7.17
N ARG A 299 -17.27 -9.77 -8.03
CA ARG A 299 -17.25 -10.41 -9.35
C ARG A 299 -16.14 -9.85 -10.24
N ALA A 300 -16.02 -8.53 -10.33
CA ALA A 300 -14.98 -7.89 -11.13
C ALA A 300 -13.56 -8.22 -10.64
N MET A 301 -13.36 -8.31 -9.31
CA MET A 301 -12.09 -8.75 -8.73
C MET A 301 -11.79 -10.22 -9.09
N ALA A 302 -12.78 -11.09 -9.00
CA ALA A 302 -12.67 -12.50 -9.38
C ALA A 302 -12.30 -12.65 -10.86
N GLU A 303 -12.97 -11.92 -11.74
CA GLU A 303 -12.71 -11.92 -13.19
C GLU A 303 -11.30 -11.40 -13.51
N ALA A 304 -10.88 -10.30 -12.88
CA ALA A 304 -9.53 -9.75 -13.04
C ALA A 304 -8.45 -10.75 -12.60
N ALA A 305 -8.64 -11.39 -11.46
CA ALA A 305 -7.71 -12.41 -10.96
C ALA A 305 -7.68 -13.64 -11.87
N GLN A 306 -8.84 -14.10 -12.36
CA GLN A 306 -8.89 -15.22 -13.31
C GLN A 306 -8.16 -14.93 -14.62
N LYS A 307 -8.24 -13.70 -15.14
CA LYS A 307 -7.45 -13.28 -16.32
C LYS A 307 -5.96 -13.42 -16.07
N LEU A 308 -5.47 -12.88 -14.95
CA LEU A 308 -4.06 -12.98 -14.58
C LEU A 308 -3.57 -14.43 -14.44
N VAL A 309 -4.38 -15.31 -13.86
CA VAL A 309 -4.01 -16.72 -13.71
C VAL A 309 -4.07 -17.50 -15.03
N LYS A 310 -5.16 -17.34 -15.81
CA LYS A 310 -5.39 -18.15 -17.02
C LYS A 310 -4.59 -17.65 -18.23
N GLU A 311 -4.55 -16.32 -18.43
CA GLU A 311 -3.92 -15.71 -19.60
C GLU A 311 -2.43 -15.45 -19.37
N ASP A 312 -2.07 -14.92 -18.20
CA ASP A 312 -0.72 -14.50 -17.88
C ASP A 312 0.06 -15.52 -17.05
N ARG A 313 -0.57 -16.63 -16.66
CA ARG A 313 0.04 -17.70 -15.85
C ARG A 313 0.64 -17.19 -14.54
N CYS A 314 -0.07 -16.28 -13.85
CA CYS A 314 0.36 -15.80 -12.56
C CYS A 314 0.18 -16.85 -11.47
N ASP A 315 1.20 -17.01 -10.64
CA ASP A 315 1.22 -17.84 -9.43
C ASP A 315 0.82 -17.02 -8.20
N ILE A 316 0.93 -15.70 -8.32
CA ILE A 316 0.72 -14.73 -7.25
C ILE A 316 -0.20 -13.61 -7.75
N ILE A 317 -1.21 -13.29 -6.94
CA ILE A 317 -2.09 -12.13 -7.15
C ILE A 317 -1.89 -11.14 -6.01
N ILE A 318 -1.62 -9.89 -6.35
CA ILE A 318 -1.48 -8.80 -5.37
C ILE A 318 -2.75 -7.96 -5.38
N LEU A 319 -3.26 -7.64 -4.18
CA LEU A 319 -4.36 -6.71 -3.99
C LEU A 319 -3.86 -5.27 -4.14
N GLY A 320 -4.18 -4.64 -5.25
CA GLY A 320 -3.67 -3.35 -5.70
C GLY A 320 -4.45 -2.13 -5.19
N CYS A 321 -5.04 -2.22 -4.02
CA CYS A 321 -5.66 -1.10 -3.31
C CYS A 321 -5.72 -1.41 -1.81
N ALA A 322 -5.43 -0.44 -0.95
CA ALA A 322 -5.62 -0.58 0.50
C ALA A 322 -7.08 -0.91 0.85
N GLY A 323 -8.00 -0.47 0.00
CA GLY A 323 -9.41 -0.79 0.11
C GLY A 323 -9.80 -2.24 -0.19
N MET A 324 -8.90 -3.03 -0.73
CA MET A 324 -9.10 -4.46 -0.96
C MET A 324 -8.62 -5.32 0.21
N THR A 325 -8.07 -4.71 1.26
CA THR A 325 -7.65 -5.43 2.46
C THR A 325 -8.82 -6.24 3.02
N GLY A 326 -8.57 -7.55 3.20
CA GLY A 326 -9.59 -8.51 3.66
C GLY A 326 -10.47 -9.13 2.56
N LEU A 327 -10.26 -8.79 1.28
CA LEU A 327 -11.00 -9.38 0.16
C LEU A 327 -10.26 -10.56 -0.50
N GLU A 328 -9.24 -11.11 0.15
CA GLU A 328 -8.45 -12.26 -0.36
C GLU A 328 -9.34 -13.47 -0.62
N GLN A 329 -10.35 -13.71 0.22
CA GLN A 329 -11.26 -14.84 0.08
C GLN A 329 -12.03 -14.81 -1.24
N THR A 330 -12.45 -13.63 -1.68
CA THR A 330 -13.13 -13.42 -2.97
C THR A 330 -12.27 -13.90 -4.15
N ILE A 331 -10.99 -13.55 -4.12
CA ILE A 331 -10.05 -14.00 -5.17
C ILE A 331 -9.77 -15.49 -5.03
N ARG A 332 -9.55 -15.98 -3.81
CA ARG A 332 -9.25 -17.39 -3.54
C ARG A 332 -10.36 -18.34 -4.05
N GLU A 333 -11.61 -17.98 -3.86
CA GLU A 333 -12.75 -18.71 -4.39
C GLU A 333 -12.76 -18.76 -5.92
N ALA A 334 -12.27 -17.72 -6.59
CA ALA A 334 -12.25 -17.61 -8.04
C ALA A 334 -11.07 -18.34 -8.70
N VAL A 335 -9.89 -18.38 -8.04
CA VAL A 335 -8.64 -18.89 -8.65
C VAL A 335 -8.09 -20.15 -7.97
N GLY A 336 -8.65 -20.53 -6.81
CA GLY A 336 -8.26 -21.71 -6.05
C GLY A 336 -7.10 -21.52 -5.09
N ASN A 337 -6.85 -22.54 -4.25
CA ASN A 337 -5.93 -22.46 -3.12
C ASN A 337 -4.44 -22.56 -3.49
N ARG A 338 -4.11 -22.83 -4.76
CA ARG A 338 -2.71 -22.94 -5.22
C ARG A 338 -2.12 -21.56 -5.56
N ILE A 339 -2.96 -20.56 -5.73
CA ILE A 339 -2.52 -19.19 -6.04
C ILE A 339 -2.26 -18.45 -4.72
N THR A 340 -1.10 -17.85 -4.62
CA THR A 340 -0.77 -16.98 -3.49
C THR A 340 -1.44 -15.62 -3.67
N ILE A 341 -2.10 -15.13 -2.62
CA ILE A 341 -2.73 -13.81 -2.63
C ILE A 341 -2.01 -12.93 -1.61
N ILE A 342 -1.58 -11.75 -2.02
CA ILE A 342 -0.83 -10.81 -1.19
C ILE A 342 -1.67 -9.57 -0.94
N ASP A 343 -1.95 -9.32 0.34
CA ASP A 343 -2.42 -8.02 0.82
C ASP A 343 -1.22 -7.12 1.11
N GLY A 344 -1.18 -5.94 0.46
CA GLY A 344 -0.05 -5.02 0.59
C GLY A 344 0.11 -4.42 1.98
N VAL A 345 -0.99 -4.25 2.74
CA VAL A 345 -0.93 -3.72 4.11
C VAL A 345 -0.35 -4.76 5.04
N VAL A 346 -0.83 -6.01 4.95
CA VAL A 346 -0.31 -7.13 5.74
C VAL A 346 1.18 -7.34 5.44
N ALA A 347 1.55 -7.43 4.16
CA ALA A 347 2.94 -7.56 3.75
C ALA A 347 3.81 -6.41 4.31
N GLY A 348 3.32 -5.16 4.21
CA GLY A 348 4.04 -3.98 4.68
C GLY A 348 4.28 -3.96 6.19
N VAL A 349 3.28 -4.32 6.98
CA VAL A 349 3.43 -4.41 8.45
C VAL A 349 4.46 -5.47 8.83
N HIS A 350 4.41 -6.66 8.24
CA HIS A 350 5.35 -7.74 8.54
C HIS A 350 6.79 -7.42 8.08
N MET A 351 6.96 -6.82 6.90
CA MET A 351 8.28 -6.40 6.42
C MET A 351 8.88 -5.30 7.30
N LEU A 352 8.11 -4.26 7.61
CA LEU A 352 8.58 -3.20 8.52
C LEU A 352 8.94 -3.75 9.89
N ALA A 353 8.12 -4.62 10.45
CA ALA A 353 8.42 -5.26 11.73
C ALA A 353 9.76 -6.01 11.67
N GLY A 354 10.02 -6.78 10.60
CA GLY A 354 11.29 -7.48 10.38
C GLY A 354 12.48 -6.52 10.30
N ILE A 355 12.37 -5.45 9.52
CA ILE A 355 13.41 -4.43 9.37
C ILE A 355 13.71 -3.75 10.72
N ILE A 356 12.67 -3.36 11.46
CA ILE A 356 12.79 -2.70 12.76
C ILE A 356 13.42 -3.64 13.80
N HIS A 357 12.98 -4.91 13.85
CA HIS A 357 13.55 -5.90 14.78
C HIS A 357 15.01 -6.25 14.46
N ALA A 358 15.39 -6.17 13.18
CA ALA A 358 16.78 -6.31 12.73
C ALA A 358 17.64 -5.06 13.05
N GLY A 359 17.07 -4.01 13.63
CA GLY A 359 17.77 -2.76 13.96
C GLY A 359 18.17 -1.94 12.73
N GLN A 360 17.55 -2.20 11.57
CA GLN A 360 17.85 -1.48 10.34
C GLN A 360 17.11 -0.16 10.28
N GLN A 361 17.72 0.82 9.61
CA GLN A 361 17.19 2.18 9.48
C GLN A 361 17.32 2.69 8.05
N THR A 362 16.52 3.69 7.69
CA THR A 362 16.72 4.48 6.49
C THR A 362 18.06 5.24 6.61
N SER A 363 18.96 5.03 5.66
CA SER A 363 20.24 5.75 5.65
C SER A 363 20.02 7.24 5.47
N GLN A 364 20.66 8.01 6.32
CA GLN A 364 20.72 9.47 6.20
C GLN A 364 22.02 9.94 5.52
N ALA A 365 22.77 9.00 4.94
CA ALA A 365 23.92 9.31 4.08
C ALA A 365 23.48 9.25 2.61
N GLY A 366 23.74 10.28 1.85
CA GLY A 366 23.37 10.35 0.43
C GLY A 366 21.98 10.92 0.19
N VAL A 367 21.09 10.19 -0.51
CA VAL A 367 19.81 10.72 -1.04
C VAL A 367 18.89 11.32 0.03
N TYR A 368 18.86 10.76 1.23
CA TYR A 368 18.00 11.21 2.34
C TYR A 368 18.77 12.01 3.42
N GLY A 369 20.06 12.29 3.22
CA GLY A 369 20.83 13.17 4.08
C GLY A 369 20.66 14.62 3.62
N LEU A 370 20.03 15.46 4.45
CA LEU A 370 19.91 16.90 4.22
C LEU A 370 21.01 17.65 4.96
#